data_c824b6b7661ad3ef809661d66f24bc96
#
_entry.id   c824b6b7661ad3ef809661d66f24bc96
#
_cell.length_a   1.000
_cell.length_b   1.000
_cell.length_c   1.000
_cell.angle_alpha   90.00
_cell.angle_beta   90.00
_cell.angle_gamma   90.00
#
_symmetry.space_group_name_H-M   'P 1'
#
loop_
_entity.id
_entity.type
_entity.pdbx_description
1 polymer ?
#
loop_
_entity_poly.entity_id
_entity_poly.type
_entity_poly.pdbx_seq_one_letter_code
_entity_poly.pdbx_strand_id
1 'polypeptide(L)'
;MGSINGSKVKTIIIACDAGMGSSAMLAARMTQKLSSFQVSVKHSPVNQIPEQVDLIMCHEGLAARTRSLRPGKVVVPFKLFIGDPAFDKVIAAVRDSADITG
;
A
#
# COMPACT_ATOMS: atom_id res chain seq x y z
N MET A 1 2.34 -15.43 1.80
CA MET A 1 2.32 -14.46 0.69
C MET A 1 0.98 -14.53 -0.01
N GLY A 2 0.39 -13.38 -0.26
CA GLY A 2 -0.88 -13.31 -0.95
C GLY A 2 -0.76 -12.60 -2.28
N SER A 3 -1.84 -12.62 -3.03
CA SER A 3 -1.97 -11.81 -4.23
C SER A 3 -3.38 -11.26 -4.30
N ILE A 4 -3.54 -10.12 -4.98
CA ILE A 4 -4.83 -9.50 -5.18
C ILE A 4 -4.85 -8.89 -6.58
N ASN A 5 -5.97 -9.03 -7.28
CA ASN A 5 -6.14 -8.36 -8.56
C ASN A 5 -6.41 -6.87 -8.35
N GLY A 6 -5.80 -6.03 -9.16
CA GLY A 6 -5.94 -4.59 -9.01
C GLY A 6 -7.39 -4.10 -9.07
N SER A 7 -8.25 -4.80 -9.79
CA SER A 7 -9.68 -4.44 -9.85
C SER A 7 -10.41 -4.65 -8.52
N LYS A 8 -9.85 -5.44 -7.63
CA LYS A 8 -10.44 -5.73 -6.32
C LYS A 8 -9.86 -4.83 -5.22
N VAL A 9 -8.86 -4.03 -5.53
CA VAL A 9 -8.24 -3.14 -4.55
C VAL A 9 -9.14 -1.93 -4.35
N LYS A 10 -9.68 -1.78 -3.14
CA LYS A 10 -10.52 -0.64 -2.76
C LYS A 10 -9.88 0.20 -1.68
N THR A 11 -9.05 -0.41 -0.84
CA THR A 11 -8.40 0.27 0.29
C THR A 11 -6.92 -0.09 0.30
N ILE A 12 -6.08 0.94 0.27
CA ILE A 12 -4.62 0.81 0.40
C ILE A 12 -4.19 1.56 1.66
N ILE A 13 -3.38 0.91 2.47
CA ILE A 13 -2.77 1.52 3.65
C ILE A 13 -1.27 1.62 3.43
N ILE A 14 -0.72 2.82 3.59
CA ILE A 14 0.73 3.03 3.62
C ILE A 14 1.15 2.97 5.08
N ALA A 15 1.78 1.87 5.46
CA ALA A 15 2.21 1.65 6.84
C ALA A 15 3.59 2.27 7.05
N CYS A 16 3.78 2.91 8.19
CA CYS A 16 5.04 3.57 8.52
C CYS A 16 5.28 3.52 10.02
N ASP A 17 6.45 3.98 10.44
CA ASP A 17 6.70 4.25 11.84
C ASP A 17 5.94 5.51 12.28
N ALA A 18 5.57 5.56 13.55
CA ALA A 18 4.83 6.69 14.09
C ALA A 18 5.61 8.01 13.90
N GLY A 19 4.91 9.04 13.48
CA GLY A 19 5.48 10.39 13.36
C GLY A 19 6.11 10.71 12.01
N MET A 20 6.02 9.84 11.02
CA MET A 20 6.60 10.10 9.70
C MET A 20 5.62 10.84 8.79
N GLY A 21 5.90 12.11 8.51
CA GLY A 21 5.06 12.93 7.64
C GLY A 21 5.08 12.52 6.17
N SER A 22 6.14 11.84 5.72
CA SER A 22 6.26 11.43 4.32
C SER A 22 5.20 10.43 3.90
N SER A 23 4.71 9.59 4.81
CA SER A 23 3.65 8.63 4.49
C SER A 23 2.32 9.32 4.18
N ALA A 24 2.03 10.43 4.87
CA ALA A 24 0.83 11.21 4.59
C ALA A 24 0.89 11.83 3.19
N MET A 25 2.06 12.32 2.79
CA MET A 25 2.27 12.88 1.47
C MET A 25 2.11 11.83 0.38
N LEU A 26 2.64 10.63 0.60
CA LEU A 26 2.47 9.51 -0.33
C LEU A 26 1.02 9.11 -0.47
N ALA A 27 0.30 9.02 0.64
CA ALA A 27 -1.12 8.67 0.62
C ALA A 27 -1.91 9.68 -0.20
N ALA A 28 -1.63 10.98 -0.03
CA ALA A 28 -2.28 12.03 -0.80
C ALA A 28 -1.99 11.90 -2.30
N ARG A 29 -0.74 11.64 -2.66
CA ARG A 29 -0.35 11.45 -4.07
C ARG A 29 -1.06 10.27 -4.71
N MET A 30 -1.05 9.14 -4.03
CA MET A 30 -1.69 7.94 -4.56
C MET A 30 -3.19 8.11 -4.64
N THR A 31 -3.80 8.81 -3.68
CA THR A 31 -5.22 9.13 -3.73
C THR A 31 -5.56 9.89 -5.00
N GLN A 32 -4.76 10.89 -5.36
CA GLN A 32 -4.98 11.66 -6.59
C GLN A 32 -4.86 10.78 -7.84
N LYS A 33 -3.83 9.95 -7.90
CA LYS A 33 -3.58 9.11 -9.07
C LYS A 33 -4.61 8.00 -9.22
N LEU A 34 -5.22 7.56 -8.13
CA LEU A 34 -6.19 6.47 -8.13
C LEU A 34 -7.64 6.96 -7.98
N SER A 35 -7.88 8.26 -8.02
CA SER A 35 -9.22 8.82 -7.81
C SER A 35 -10.24 8.30 -8.82
N SER A 36 -9.83 8.07 -10.06
CA SER A 36 -10.71 7.55 -11.11
C SER A 36 -11.15 6.10 -10.86
N PHE A 37 -10.45 5.40 -9.98
CA PHE A 37 -10.70 3.98 -9.71
C PHE A 37 -11.41 3.77 -8.37
N GLN A 38 -11.75 4.85 -7.66
CA GLN A 38 -12.47 4.80 -6.39
C GLN A 38 -11.69 4.03 -5.31
N VAL A 39 -10.37 4.16 -5.30
CA VAL A 39 -9.51 3.53 -4.31
C VAL A 39 -9.22 4.52 -3.20
N SER A 40 -9.44 4.11 -1.96
CA SER A 40 -9.09 4.90 -0.78
C SER A 40 -7.66 4.59 -0.35
N VAL A 41 -6.81 5.61 -0.26
CA VAL A 41 -5.43 5.46 0.20
C VAL A 41 -5.26 6.25 1.48
N LYS A 42 -4.84 5.57 2.55
CA LYS A 42 -4.62 6.18 3.85
C LYS A 42 -3.25 5.77 4.37
N HIS A 43 -2.77 6.46 5.39
CA HIS A 43 -1.54 6.09 6.08
C HIS A 43 -1.85 5.73 7.53
N SER A 44 -1.00 4.89 8.11
CA SER A 44 -1.21 4.39 9.46
C SER A 44 0.12 3.91 10.03
N PRO A 45 0.32 4.01 11.36
CA PRO A 45 1.42 3.29 11.99
C PRO A 45 1.29 1.79 11.73
N VAL A 46 2.41 1.10 11.65
CA VAL A 46 2.43 -0.32 11.28
C VAL A 46 1.63 -1.20 12.25
N ASN A 47 1.55 -0.80 13.51
CA ASN A 47 0.83 -1.56 14.54
C ASN A 47 -0.65 -1.19 14.66
N GLN A 48 -1.15 -0.30 13.80
CA GLN A 48 -2.55 0.15 13.82
C GLN A 48 -3.24 -0.05 12.47
N ILE A 49 -2.72 -0.94 11.63
CA ILE A 49 -3.30 -1.21 10.33
C ILE A 49 -4.66 -1.89 10.50
N PRO A 50 -5.74 -1.38 9.89
CA PRO A 50 -7.05 -2.03 9.96
C PRO A 50 -7.03 -3.43 9.34
N GLU A 51 -7.84 -4.33 9.88
CA GLU A 51 -7.96 -5.68 9.30
C GLU A 51 -8.64 -5.69 7.94
N GLN A 52 -9.48 -4.70 7.68
CA GLN A 52 -10.26 -4.61 6.44
C GLN A 52 -9.52 -3.85 5.34
N VAL A 53 -8.22 -4.08 5.22
CA VAL A 53 -7.41 -3.46 4.19
C VAL A 53 -7.19 -4.47 3.05
N ASP A 54 -7.18 -3.97 1.82
CA ASP A 54 -6.94 -4.84 0.65
C ASP A 54 -5.46 -4.96 0.32
N LEU A 55 -4.72 -3.86 0.45
CA LEU A 55 -3.31 -3.81 0.10
C LEU A 55 -2.57 -2.94 1.11
N ILE A 56 -1.39 -3.40 1.52
CA ILE A 56 -0.53 -2.65 2.42
C ILE A 56 0.77 -2.33 1.70
N MET A 57 1.20 -1.09 1.75
CA MET A 57 2.52 -0.68 1.30
C MET A 57 3.31 -0.18 2.49
N CYS A 58 4.58 -0.58 2.57
CA CYS A 58 5.44 -0.16 3.67
C CYS A 58 6.89 -0.11 3.21
N HIS A 59 7.72 0.62 3.96
CA HIS A 59 9.15 0.60 3.70
C HIS A 59 9.69 -0.84 3.88
N GLU A 60 10.66 -1.23 3.07
CA GLU A 60 11.17 -2.61 3.08
C GLU A 60 11.67 -3.06 4.45
N GLY A 61 12.17 -2.12 5.26
CA GLY A 61 12.60 -2.44 6.63
C GLY A 61 11.47 -2.83 7.57
N LEU A 62 10.22 -2.52 7.21
CA LEU A 62 9.03 -2.86 8.00
C LEU A 62 8.23 -4.02 7.41
N ALA A 63 8.64 -4.54 6.27
CA ALA A 63 7.85 -5.54 5.55
C ALA A 63 7.60 -6.81 6.37
N ALA A 64 8.65 -7.34 7.00
CA ALA A 64 8.53 -8.56 7.80
C ALA A 64 7.58 -8.37 8.98
N ARG A 65 7.68 -7.23 9.67
CA ARG A 65 6.81 -6.89 10.79
C ARG A 65 5.36 -6.72 10.34
N THR A 66 5.17 -6.05 9.22
CA THR A 66 3.83 -5.83 8.65
C THR A 66 3.18 -7.17 8.29
N ARG A 67 3.92 -8.06 7.66
CA ARG A 67 3.41 -9.39 7.32
C ARG A 67 3.05 -10.21 8.55
N SER A 68 3.82 -10.07 9.63
CA SER A 68 3.52 -10.72 10.91
C SER A 68 2.23 -10.22 11.52
N LEU A 69 2.00 -8.91 11.46
CA LEU A 69 0.83 -8.27 12.06
C LEU A 69 -0.44 -8.48 11.26
N ARG A 70 -0.32 -8.65 9.95
CA ARG A 70 -1.46 -8.86 9.05
C ARG A 70 -1.18 -10.03 8.11
N PRO A 71 -1.12 -11.26 8.64
CA PRO A 71 -0.88 -12.43 7.79
C PRO A 71 -2.00 -12.62 6.77
N GLY A 72 -1.61 -13.04 5.58
CA GLY A 72 -2.57 -13.24 4.50
C GLY A 72 -2.89 -11.99 3.68
N LYS A 73 -2.42 -10.82 4.10
CA LYS A 73 -2.60 -9.59 3.32
C LYS A 73 -1.44 -9.41 2.35
N VAL A 74 -1.73 -8.73 1.24
CA VAL A 74 -0.69 -8.39 0.27
C VAL A 74 0.10 -7.21 0.79
N VAL A 75 1.40 -7.38 0.95
CA VAL A 75 2.31 -6.34 1.43
C VAL A 75 3.33 -6.04 0.34
N VAL A 76 3.31 -4.82 -0.18
CA VAL A 76 4.23 -4.38 -1.22
C VAL A 76 5.27 -3.46 -0.59
N PRO A 77 6.53 -3.90 -0.49
CA PRO A 77 7.58 -3.06 0.08
C PRO A 77 8.07 -2.02 -0.92
N PHE A 78 8.53 -0.88 -0.41
CA PHE A 78 9.20 0.14 -1.21
C PHE A 78 10.48 0.58 -0.50
N LYS A 79 11.43 1.10 -1.25
CA LYS A 79 12.72 1.56 -0.72
C LYS A 79 12.76 3.06 -0.53
N LEU A 80 12.09 3.79 -1.41
CA LEU A 80 12.12 5.26 -1.44
C LEU A 80 10.70 5.79 -1.28
N PHE A 81 10.55 6.89 -0.54
CA PHE A 81 9.26 7.56 -0.42
C PHE A 81 8.91 8.36 -1.67
N ILE A 82 9.88 8.71 -2.48
CA ILE A 82 9.67 9.47 -3.71
C ILE A 82 10.40 8.74 -4.84
N GLY A 83 9.66 8.49 -5.94
CA GLY A 83 10.26 7.94 -7.15
C GLY A 83 10.46 6.43 -7.15
N ASP A 84 9.95 5.71 -6.15
CA ASP A 84 10.09 4.26 -6.13
C ASP A 84 9.14 3.62 -7.15
N PRO A 85 9.65 2.69 -7.99
CA PRO A 85 8.82 2.00 -8.98
C PRO A 85 7.66 1.20 -8.37
N ALA A 86 7.74 0.83 -7.08
CA ALA A 86 6.67 0.06 -6.42
C ALA A 86 5.34 0.79 -6.47
N PHE A 87 5.33 2.11 -6.32
CA PHE A 87 4.09 2.89 -6.38
C PHE A 87 3.49 2.86 -7.78
N ASP A 88 4.31 3.03 -8.80
CA ASP A 88 3.86 2.99 -10.19
C ASP A 88 3.33 1.61 -10.57
N LYS A 89 3.96 0.56 -10.07
CA LYS A 89 3.49 -0.81 -10.31
C LYS A 89 2.11 -1.06 -9.72
N VAL A 90 1.87 -0.58 -8.50
CA VAL A 90 0.57 -0.72 -7.85
C VAL A 90 -0.49 0.08 -8.61
N ILE A 91 -0.17 1.31 -8.97
CA ILE A 91 -1.10 2.18 -9.72
C ILE A 91 -1.43 1.55 -11.07
N ALA A 92 -0.42 1.06 -11.79
CA ALA A 92 -0.64 0.41 -13.08
C ALA A 92 -1.48 -0.87 -12.94
N ALA A 93 -1.26 -1.66 -11.89
CA ALA A 93 -2.03 -2.87 -11.67
C ALA A 93 -3.49 -2.58 -11.37
N VAL A 94 -3.77 -1.52 -10.61
CA VAL A 94 -5.14 -1.09 -10.35
C VAL A 94 -5.81 -0.63 -11.66
N ARG A 95 -5.08 0.17 -12.45
CA ARG A 95 -5.60 0.69 -13.72
C ARG A 95 -5.87 -0.43 -14.73
N ASP A 96 -4.98 -1.42 -14.80
CA ASP A 96 -5.01 -2.46 -15.83
C ASP A 96 -5.62 -3.76 -15.32
N SER A 97 -6.13 -3.81 -14.09
CA SER A 97 -6.69 -5.01 -13.47
C SER A 97 -5.68 -6.17 -13.43
N ALA A 98 -4.42 -5.84 -13.20
CA ALA A 98 -3.35 -6.84 -13.12
C ALA A 98 -3.19 -7.34 -11.68
N ASP A 99 -2.59 -8.52 -11.53
CA ASP A 99 -2.35 -9.09 -10.20
C ASP A 99 -1.19 -8.40 -9.50
N ILE A 100 -1.37 -8.21 -8.20
CA ILE A 100 -0.34 -7.66 -7.30
C ILE A 100 0.03 -8.76 -6.31
N THR A 101 1.31 -9.09 -6.24
CA THR A 101 1.81 -10.10 -5.30
C THR A 101 2.70 -9.44 -4.26
N GLY A 102 2.67 -10.00 -3.06
CA GLY A 102 3.50 -9.45 -1.99
C GLY A 102 3.73 -10.39 -0.85
#